data_048975868501dc790989fc544da9c7c2
#
_entry.id   048975868501dc790989fc544da9c7c2
#
_cell.length_a   1.000
_cell.length_b   1.000
_cell.length_c   1.000
_cell.angle_alpha   90.00
_cell.angle_beta   90.00
_cell.angle_gamma   90.00
#
_symmetry.space_group_name_H-M   'P 1'
#
loop_
_entity.id
_entity.type
_entity.pdbx_description
1 polymer ?
#
loop_
_entity_poly.entity_id
_entity_poly.type
_entity_poly.pdbx_seq_one_letter_code
_entity_poly.pdbx_strand_id
1 'polypeptide(L)'
;MGNFGFKNVSKRNKIDLMEYLCYGLGDFSFCFIYGAIGSYIVFFYTDVACISAATVGTVLLVSKIFDGISDMMMGYIIENVHSPLGKARPWLLWMVIPYCIGCVLLFTVPNFSETGKVIYAFISYNLMATCIFTSMNVPYGVLSSVMTNKQNERALLSISRASLGALGVFVISSYAPDLVEKFGGGPAGWQKTFLLVGVVSIVLFLITFYGCKERVGSGVMEQKTGKKSSLSLLQGVKILFANKYWFIMLMVNIFYTAMTSLYGMNMYFAKYVMQDAGYNKTMMMCSTFASILVPLLLIPVVQKIGKRNVALYGGAGMGIAGQIVLILFAEQSMGLMYLGLIFRGMGVACISATKFGMIADSIEYGEYKTGTRAEGFVYSAASLGVRVGSALASAVIGWVLGAYGYDGKLAVQSETAMKGIRIMFYYAPLAVFIAILALLLFYKLDREYDGIMKVLDERHKLAEQANA
;
A
#
# COMPACT_ATOMS: atom_id res chain seq x y z
N MET A 1 38.88 -25.82 -12.92
CA MET A 1 37.61 -25.47 -12.26
C MET A 1 37.91 -24.30 -11.31
N GLY A 2 37.57 -23.11 -11.76
CA GLY A 2 38.04 -21.85 -11.16
C GLY A 2 37.32 -21.48 -9.87
N ASN A 3 38.11 -21.19 -8.86
CA ASN A 3 37.71 -20.55 -7.62
C ASN A 3 37.11 -19.14 -7.89
N PHE A 4 35.78 -19.02 -7.94
CA PHE A 4 35.13 -17.74 -7.82
C PHE A 4 35.19 -17.30 -6.34
N GLY A 5 36.27 -16.59 -6.03
CA GLY A 5 36.50 -16.03 -4.72
C GLY A 5 35.49 -14.96 -4.32
N PHE A 6 34.46 -15.32 -3.56
CA PHE A 6 33.61 -14.38 -2.82
C PHE A 6 34.34 -13.92 -1.54
N LYS A 7 35.44 -13.21 -1.71
CA LYS A 7 36.07 -12.44 -0.62
C LYS A 7 36.11 -10.98 -1.03
N ASN A 8 35.04 -10.26 -0.68
CA ASN A 8 35.12 -8.83 -0.40
C ASN A 8 33.88 -8.42 0.38
N VAL A 9 33.86 -8.72 1.69
CA VAL A 9 33.05 -7.99 2.65
C VAL A 9 33.63 -6.57 2.66
N SER A 10 32.96 -5.68 1.95
CA SER A 10 33.37 -4.29 1.81
C SER A 10 33.50 -3.65 3.17
N LYS A 11 34.71 -3.16 3.52
CA LYS A 11 35.04 -2.37 4.71
C LYS A 11 34.39 -0.97 4.72
N ARG A 12 33.47 -0.66 3.81
CA ARG A 12 32.72 0.62 3.80
C ARG A 12 31.60 0.57 4.82
N ASN A 13 31.78 1.24 5.93
CA ASN A 13 30.80 1.39 7.02
C ASN A 13 29.65 2.38 6.71
N LYS A 14 29.52 2.89 5.50
CA LYS A 14 28.45 3.80 5.07
C LYS A 14 27.75 3.27 3.82
N ILE A 15 26.45 3.47 3.75
CA ILE A 15 25.64 3.21 2.55
C ILE A 15 25.92 4.32 1.53
N ASP A 16 26.23 3.94 0.30
CA ASP A 16 26.44 4.88 -0.81
C ASP A 16 25.06 5.32 -1.40
N LEU A 17 25.03 6.50 -2.05
CA LEU A 17 23.80 7.02 -2.70
C LEU A 17 23.21 6.01 -3.69
N MET A 18 24.06 5.28 -4.42
CA MET A 18 23.63 4.25 -5.38
C MET A 18 22.89 3.10 -4.69
N GLU A 19 23.29 2.73 -3.47
CA GLU A 19 22.60 1.67 -2.72
C GLU A 19 21.21 2.09 -2.25
N TYR A 20 21.01 3.38 -1.90
CA TYR A 20 19.66 3.91 -1.62
C TYR A 20 18.78 3.83 -2.85
N LEU A 21 19.30 4.19 -4.02
CA LEU A 21 18.56 4.10 -5.28
C LEU A 21 18.25 2.64 -5.64
N CYS A 22 19.25 1.74 -5.55
CA CYS A 22 19.06 0.30 -5.82
C CYS A 22 18.00 -0.31 -4.89
N TYR A 23 18.01 0.09 -3.60
CA TYR A 23 16.99 -0.36 -2.65
C TYR A 23 15.61 0.17 -3.05
N GLY A 24 15.47 1.44 -3.35
CA GLY A 24 14.19 2.02 -3.76
C GLY A 24 13.63 1.46 -5.09
N LEU A 25 14.51 1.07 -6.04
CA LEU A 25 14.09 0.41 -7.29
C LEU A 25 13.39 -0.95 -7.05
N GLY A 26 13.74 -1.65 -5.97
CA GLY A 26 12.98 -2.83 -5.54
C GLY A 26 11.53 -2.51 -5.23
N ASP A 27 11.26 -1.43 -4.50
CA ASP A 27 9.88 -1.03 -4.18
C ASP A 27 9.14 -0.47 -5.40
N PHE A 28 9.83 0.22 -6.29
CA PHE A 28 9.29 0.63 -7.58
C PHE A 28 8.75 -0.59 -8.36
N SER A 29 9.51 -1.69 -8.38
CA SER A 29 9.09 -2.94 -9.02
C SER A 29 7.91 -3.60 -8.30
N PHE A 30 7.90 -3.65 -6.96
CA PHE A 30 6.76 -4.12 -6.20
C PHE A 30 5.50 -3.31 -6.48
N CYS A 31 5.65 -2.01 -6.58
CA CYS A 31 4.55 -1.08 -6.79
C CYS A 31 3.97 -1.13 -8.21
N PHE A 32 4.70 -1.67 -9.19
CA PHE A 32 4.12 -1.96 -10.50
C PHE A 32 2.94 -2.91 -10.38
N ILE A 33 3.12 -4.09 -9.77
CA ILE A 33 2.03 -5.06 -9.69
C ILE A 33 0.99 -4.66 -8.65
N TYR A 34 1.43 -4.10 -7.51
CA TYR A 34 0.50 -3.67 -6.46
C TYR A 34 -0.38 -2.51 -6.92
N GLY A 35 0.19 -1.54 -7.65
CA GLY A 35 -0.54 -0.44 -8.27
C GLY A 35 -1.51 -0.91 -9.35
N ALA A 36 -1.09 -1.89 -10.17
CA ALA A 36 -1.95 -2.50 -11.17
C ALA A 36 -3.13 -3.27 -10.54
N ILE A 37 -2.88 -4.05 -9.49
CA ILE A 37 -3.94 -4.73 -8.72
C ILE A 37 -4.91 -3.69 -8.14
N GLY A 38 -4.41 -2.64 -7.49
CA GLY A 38 -5.25 -1.60 -6.90
C GLY A 38 -6.09 -0.84 -7.93
N SER A 39 -5.54 -0.57 -9.11
CA SER A 39 -6.20 0.26 -10.13
C SER A 39 -7.05 -0.53 -11.11
N TYR A 40 -6.66 -1.77 -11.43
CA TYR A 40 -7.22 -2.45 -12.60
C TYR A 40 -7.73 -3.86 -12.37
N ILE A 41 -7.44 -4.53 -11.25
CA ILE A 41 -7.79 -5.95 -11.11
C ILE A 41 -9.30 -6.19 -11.14
N VAL A 42 -10.09 -5.31 -10.51
CA VAL A 42 -11.56 -5.40 -10.54
C VAL A 42 -12.05 -5.23 -11.98
N PHE A 43 -11.58 -4.17 -12.67
CA PHE A 43 -11.91 -3.90 -14.06
C PHE A 43 -11.48 -5.06 -14.98
N PHE A 44 -10.27 -5.59 -14.82
CA PHE A 44 -9.79 -6.72 -15.62
C PHE A 44 -10.69 -7.96 -15.47
N TYR A 45 -11.05 -8.30 -14.23
CA TYR A 45 -11.90 -9.46 -13.99
C TYR A 45 -13.35 -9.27 -14.47
N THR A 46 -13.90 -8.05 -14.38
CA THR A 46 -15.28 -7.78 -14.83
C THR A 46 -15.37 -7.57 -16.34
N ASP A 47 -14.53 -6.73 -16.92
CA ASP A 47 -14.63 -6.26 -18.31
C ASP A 47 -13.86 -7.13 -19.30
N VAL A 48 -12.72 -7.70 -18.88
CA VAL A 48 -11.85 -8.49 -19.79
C VAL A 48 -12.07 -9.98 -19.60
N ALA A 49 -12.14 -10.46 -18.35
CA ALA A 49 -12.42 -11.87 -18.05
C ALA A 49 -13.93 -12.18 -18.05
N CYS A 50 -14.79 -11.15 -18.04
CA CYS A 50 -16.25 -11.26 -18.04
C CYS A 50 -16.80 -12.08 -16.84
N ILE A 51 -16.20 -11.90 -15.64
CA ILE A 51 -16.69 -12.46 -14.38
C ILE A 51 -17.67 -11.46 -13.75
N SER A 52 -18.74 -11.94 -13.11
CA SER A 52 -19.70 -11.05 -12.47
C SER A 52 -19.05 -10.19 -11.39
N ALA A 53 -19.38 -8.89 -11.32
CA ALA A 53 -18.76 -7.94 -10.40
C ALA A 53 -18.90 -8.36 -8.92
N ALA A 54 -20.07 -8.90 -8.53
CA ALA A 54 -20.30 -9.39 -7.18
C ALA A 54 -19.38 -10.57 -6.82
N THR A 55 -19.16 -11.49 -7.76
CA THR A 55 -18.23 -12.63 -7.58
C THR A 55 -16.80 -12.12 -7.45
N VAL A 56 -16.39 -11.17 -8.29
CA VAL A 56 -15.05 -10.55 -8.20
C VAL A 56 -14.82 -9.92 -6.83
N GLY A 57 -15.77 -9.13 -6.33
CA GLY A 57 -15.68 -8.53 -5.00
C GLY A 57 -15.49 -9.57 -3.90
N THR A 58 -16.25 -10.68 -3.96
CA THR A 58 -16.15 -11.77 -2.98
C THR A 58 -14.81 -12.51 -3.07
N VAL A 59 -14.33 -12.82 -4.29
CA VAL A 59 -13.02 -13.45 -4.53
C VAL A 59 -11.89 -12.61 -3.93
N LEU A 60 -11.89 -11.31 -4.18
CA LEU A 60 -10.87 -10.40 -3.67
C LEU A 60 -10.94 -10.26 -2.15
N LEU A 61 -12.13 -10.21 -1.56
CA LEU A 61 -12.30 -10.14 -0.11
C LEU A 61 -11.71 -11.39 0.58
N VAL A 62 -12.08 -12.59 0.09
CA VAL A 62 -11.58 -13.85 0.63
C VAL A 62 -10.06 -13.96 0.47
N SER A 63 -9.53 -13.59 -0.69
CA SER A 63 -8.09 -13.62 -0.96
C SER A 63 -7.28 -12.74 0.01
N LYS A 64 -7.82 -11.59 0.42
CA LYS A 64 -7.14 -10.71 1.38
C LYS A 64 -6.99 -11.30 2.79
N ILE A 65 -7.83 -12.25 3.17
CA ILE A 65 -7.67 -13.02 4.42
C ILE A 65 -6.43 -13.89 4.33
N PHE A 66 -6.22 -14.56 3.20
CA PHE A 66 -5.02 -15.37 2.95
C PHE A 66 -3.74 -14.54 2.93
N ASP A 67 -3.78 -13.29 2.42
CA ASP A 67 -2.63 -12.39 2.45
C ASP A 67 -2.11 -12.18 3.88
N GLY A 68 -3.01 -11.98 4.86
CA GLY A 68 -2.64 -11.81 6.26
C GLY A 68 -1.96 -13.03 6.88
N ILE A 69 -2.46 -14.23 6.57
CA ILE A 69 -1.90 -15.50 7.04
C ILE A 69 -0.50 -15.71 6.42
N SER A 70 -0.38 -15.49 5.12
CA SER A 70 0.87 -15.68 4.37
C SER A 70 2.00 -14.80 4.90
N ASP A 71 1.73 -13.55 5.28
CA ASP A 71 2.75 -12.66 5.85
C ASP A 71 3.31 -13.18 7.17
N MET A 72 2.44 -13.70 8.04
CA MET A 72 2.88 -14.29 9.31
C MET A 72 3.74 -15.53 9.09
N MET A 73 3.32 -16.38 8.14
CA MET A 73 4.09 -17.59 7.76
C MET A 73 5.46 -17.20 7.19
N MET A 74 5.50 -16.20 6.31
CA MET A 74 6.75 -15.76 5.70
C MET A 74 7.71 -15.13 6.72
N GLY A 75 7.18 -14.39 7.69
CA GLY A 75 7.96 -13.87 8.82
C GLY A 75 8.67 -14.99 9.58
N TYR A 76 7.96 -16.09 9.87
CA TYR A 76 8.55 -17.26 10.51
C TYR A 76 9.58 -17.98 9.63
N ILE A 77 9.30 -18.16 8.34
CA ILE A 77 10.18 -18.83 7.39
C ILE A 77 11.52 -18.08 7.28
N ILE A 78 11.49 -16.76 7.17
CA ILE A 78 12.71 -15.93 7.01
C ILE A 78 13.65 -16.03 8.22
N GLU A 79 13.09 -16.22 9.41
CA GLU A 79 13.90 -16.37 10.62
C GLU A 79 14.67 -17.70 10.65
N ASN A 80 14.13 -18.72 10.00
CA ASN A 80 14.67 -20.09 10.03
C ASN A 80 15.51 -20.44 8.79
N VAL A 81 15.46 -19.64 7.73
CA VAL A 81 16.25 -19.90 6.51
C VAL A 81 17.65 -19.31 6.63
N HIS A 82 18.65 -20.16 6.48
CA HIS A 82 20.05 -19.79 6.45
C HIS A 82 20.60 -19.99 5.03
N SER A 83 21.13 -18.94 4.41
CA SER A 83 21.70 -18.98 3.09
C SER A 83 23.06 -18.29 3.05
N PRO A 84 24.04 -18.79 2.26
CA PRO A 84 25.32 -18.13 2.08
C PRO A 84 25.22 -16.75 1.42
N LEU A 85 24.09 -16.43 0.79
CA LEU A 85 23.82 -15.13 0.15
C LEU A 85 23.21 -14.09 1.12
N GLY A 86 22.97 -14.46 2.40
CA GLY A 86 22.33 -13.63 3.41
C GLY A 86 20.92 -14.13 3.77
N LYS A 87 20.23 -13.36 4.62
CA LYS A 87 18.89 -13.70 5.13
C LYS A 87 17.76 -13.24 4.19
N ALA A 88 17.89 -12.06 3.60
CA ALA A 88 16.84 -11.40 2.82
C ALA A 88 17.08 -11.46 1.30
N ARG A 89 18.33 -11.28 0.86
CA ARG A 89 18.71 -11.23 -0.56
C ARG A 89 18.37 -12.49 -1.37
N PRO A 90 18.52 -13.74 -0.86
CA PRO A 90 18.20 -14.93 -1.63
C PRO A 90 16.78 -14.96 -2.16
N TRP A 91 15.84 -14.45 -1.37
CA TRP A 91 14.41 -14.42 -1.74
C TRP A 91 14.14 -13.55 -2.96
N LEU A 92 14.85 -12.43 -3.11
CA LEU A 92 14.76 -11.58 -4.30
C LEU A 92 15.23 -12.32 -5.55
N LEU A 93 16.27 -13.15 -5.43
CA LEU A 93 16.80 -13.91 -6.56
C LEU A 93 15.92 -15.12 -6.91
N TRP A 94 15.48 -15.88 -5.90
CA TRP A 94 14.70 -17.11 -6.12
C TRP A 94 13.31 -16.84 -6.67
N MET A 95 12.69 -15.73 -6.23
CA MET A 95 11.32 -15.40 -6.58
C MET A 95 11.18 -14.47 -7.78
N VAL A 96 12.30 -13.99 -8.37
CA VAL A 96 12.23 -13.04 -9.48
C VAL A 96 11.55 -13.64 -10.74
N ILE A 97 11.83 -14.89 -11.06
CA ILE A 97 11.19 -15.59 -12.19
C ILE A 97 9.73 -15.95 -11.86
N PRO A 98 9.42 -16.59 -10.71
CA PRO A 98 8.03 -16.75 -10.27
C PRO A 98 7.22 -15.45 -10.28
N TYR A 99 7.83 -14.31 -9.92
CA TYR A 99 7.16 -13.00 -9.93
C TYR A 99 6.73 -12.61 -11.36
N CYS A 100 7.61 -12.74 -12.34
CA CYS A 100 7.27 -12.45 -13.73
C CYS A 100 6.15 -13.38 -14.24
N ILE A 101 6.25 -14.69 -13.96
CA ILE A 101 5.21 -15.66 -14.32
C ILE A 101 3.89 -15.31 -13.64
N GLY A 102 3.91 -14.97 -12.36
CA GLY A 102 2.73 -14.55 -11.60
C GLY A 102 2.07 -13.29 -12.17
N CYS A 103 2.86 -12.31 -12.63
CA CYS A 103 2.35 -11.11 -13.31
C CYS A 103 1.54 -11.48 -14.56
N VAL A 104 2.09 -12.39 -15.39
CA VAL A 104 1.43 -12.84 -16.62
C VAL A 104 0.17 -13.65 -16.29
N LEU A 105 0.25 -14.60 -15.36
CA LEU A 105 -0.90 -15.43 -14.97
C LEU A 105 -2.04 -14.59 -14.41
N LEU A 106 -1.74 -13.58 -13.59
CA LEU A 106 -2.77 -12.72 -12.98
C LEU A 106 -3.61 -11.97 -14.02
N PHE A 107 -2.99 -11.55 -15.13
CA PHE A 107 -3.64 -10.81 -16.21
C PHE A 107 -3.82 -11.67 -17.48
N THR A 108 -4.06 -12.96 -17.31
CA THR A 108 -4.42 -13.90 -18.37
C THR A 108 -5.87 -14.34 -18.22
N VAL A 109 -6.58 -14.47 -19.34
CA VAL A 109 -7.95 -14.97 -19.39
C VAL A 109 -7.94 -16.31 -20.14
N PRO A 110 -8.01 -17.44 -19.44
CA PRO A 110 -8.13 -18.74 -20.09
C PRO A 110 -9.52 -18.97 -20.64
N ASN A 111 -9.62 -19.81 -21.70
CA ASN A 111 -10.89 -20.23 -22.29
C ASN A 111 -11.57 -21.32 -21.43
N PHE A 112 -11.97 -20.97 -20.21
CA PHE A 112 -12.67 -21.86 -19.28
C PHE A 112 -14.15 -21.48 -19.20
N SER A 113 -14.96 -22.40 -18.63
CA SER A 113 -16.32 -22.10 -18.23
C SER A 113 -16.36 -20.93 -17.23
N GLU A 114 -17.52 -20.33 -16.99
CA GLU A 114 -17.65 -19.21 -16.03
C GLU A 114 -17.11 -19.58 -14.64
N THR A 115 -17.46 -20.75 -14.12
CA THR A 115 -16.94 -21.27 -12.85
C THR A 115 -15.42 -21.49 -12.92
N GLY A 116 -14.90 -22.02 -14.03
CA GLY A 116 -13.48 -22.22 -14.24
C GLY A 116 -12.68 -20.90 -14.23
N LYS A 117 -13.22 -19.82 -14.80
CA LYS A 117 -12.62 -18.48 -14.76
C LYS A 117 -12.57 -17.93 -13.34
N VAL A 118 -13.60 -18.12 -12.53
CA VAL A 118 -13.63 -17.71 -11.11
C VAL A 118 -12.57 -18.45 -10.30
N ILE A 119 -12.46 -19.76 -10.46
CA ILE A 119 -11.44 -20.58 -9.79
C ILE A 119 -10.04 -20.14 -10.23
N TYR A 120 -9.84 -19.92 -11.53
CA TYR A 120 -8.57 -19.43 -12.07
C TYR A 120 -8.19 -18.05 -11.50
N ALA A 121 -9.13 -17.11 -11.47
CA ALA A 121 -8.93 -15.78 -10.91
C ALA A 121 -8.55 -15.84 -9.42
N PHE A 122 -9.21 -16.71 -8.63
CA PHE A 122 -8.88 -16.94 -7.24
C PHE A 122 -7.47 -17.53 -7.07
N ILE A 123 -7.13 -18.56 -7.84
CA ILE A 123 -5.83 -19.23 -7.74
C ILE A 123 -4.70 -18.29 -8.20
N SER A 124 -4.83 -17.64 -9.37
CA SER A 124 -3.80 -16.76 -9.92
C SER A 124 -3.58 -15.53 -9.04
N TYR A 125 -4.66 -14.96 -8.46
CA TYR A 125 -4.55 -13.86 -7.53
C TYR A 125 -3.81 -14.25 -6.25
N ASN A 126 -4.19 -15.37 -5.61
CA ASN A 126 -3.54 -15.82 -4.38
C ASN A 126 -2.10 -16.28 -4.64
N LEU A 127 -1.83 -16.92 -5.78
CA LEU A 127 -0.46 -17.29 -6.16
C LEU A 127 0.42 -16.03 -6.26
N MET A 128 -0.05 -15.00 -6.97
CA MET A 128 0.73 -13.78 -7.18
C MET A 128 0.76 -12.90 -5.93
N ALA A 129 -0.40 -12.50 -5.39
CA ALA A 129 -0.49 -11.51 -4.32
C ALA A 129 -0.18 -12.11 -2.94
N THR A 130 -0.61 -13.34 -2.68
CA THR A 130 -0.46 -13.97 -1.36
C THR A 130 0.86 -14.73 -1.24
N CYS A 131 1.23 -15.54 -2.23
CA CYS A 131 2.42 -16.39 -2.13
C CYS A 131 3.68 -15.66 -2.62
N ILE A 132 3.72 -15.29 -3.90
CA ILE A 132 4.94 -14.76 -4.53
C ILE A 132 5.29 -13.38 -3.99
N PHE A 133 4.33 -12.46 -3.97
CA PHE A 133 4.54 -11.09 -3.50
C PHE A 133 4.99 -11.06 -2.04
N THR A 134 4.33 -11.81 -1.16
CA THR A 134 4.71 -11.90 0.26
C THR A 134 6.10 -12.50 0.44
N SER A 135 6.44 -13.56 -0.32
CA SER A 135 7.77 -14.20 -0.28
C SER A 135 8.92 -13.28 -0.71
N MET A 136 8.64 -12.19 -1.38
CA MET A 136 9.63 -11.17 -1.76
C MET A 136 9.54 -9.92 -0.89
N ASN A 137 8.33 -9.42 -0.61
CA ASN A 137 8.13 -8.13 0.05
C ASN A 137 8.51 -8.17 1.54
N VAL A 138 8.24 -9.28 2.24
CA VAL A 138 8.62 -9.43 3.65
C VAL A 138 10.15 -9.47 3.81
N PRO A 139 10.91 -10.31 3.07
CA PRO A 139 12.38 -10.28 3.08
C PRO A 139 12.95 -8.93 2.67
N TYR A 140 12.36 -8.28 1.66
CA TYR A 140 12.77 -6.96 1.23
C TYR A 140 12.61 -5.90 2.35
N GLY A 141 11.56 -5.99 3.15
CA GLY A 141 11.40 -5.18 4.36
C GLY A 141 12.53 -5.41 5.37
N VAL A 142 12.89 -6.68 5.61
CA VAL A 142 14.00 -7.08 6.50
C VAL A 142 15.36 -6.59 5.96
N LEU A 143 15.54 -6.52 4.63
CA LEU A 143 16.79 -6.10 4.01
C LEU A 143 17.28 -4.74 4.52
N SER A 144 16.40 -3.78 4.78
CA SER A 144 16.79 -2.47 5.33
C SER A 144 17.46 -2.56 6.70
N SER A 145 17.04 -3.53 7.52
CA SER A 145 17.59 -3.73 8.87
C SER A 145 18.93 -4.45 8.87
N VAL A 146 19.18 -5.30 7.87
CA VAL A 146 20.46 -6.02 7.73
C VAL A 146 21.49 -5.28 6.86
N MET A 147 21.07 -4.22 6.14
CA MET A 147 22.00 -3.33 5.42
C MET A 147 22.77 -2.41 6.38
N THR A 148 22.14 -1.87 7.43
CA THR A 148 22.75 -0.93 8.36
C THR A 148 22.12 -0.96 9.76
N ASN A 149 22.94 -0.61 10.78
CA ASN A 149 22.47 -0.40 12.15
C ASN A 149 22.18 1.08 12.47
N LYS A 150 22.54 2.01 11.56
CA LYS A 150 22.40 3.44 11.81
C LYS A 150 20.99 3.90 11.50
N GLN A 151 20.35 4.54 12.48
CA GLN A 151 18.96 5.01 12.36
C GLN A 151 18.77 6.00 11.20
N ASN A 152 19.70 6.92 10.98
CA ASN A 152 19.62 7.90 9.89
C ASN A 152 19.71 7.23 8.51
N GLU A 153 20.57 6.22 8.35
CA GLU A 153 20.69 5.48 7.10
C GLU A 153 19.43 4.67 6.82
N ARG A 154 18.81 4.04 7.85
CA ARG A 154 17.51 3.37 7.73
C ARG A 154 16.38 4.32 7.35
N ALA A 155 16.38 5.54 7.89
CA ALA A 155 15.41 6.56 7.52
C ALA A 155 15.53 6.94 6.02
N LEU A 156 16.77 7.12 5.53
CA LEU A 156 17.00 7.40 4.10
C LEU A 156 16.61 6.23 3.20
N LEU A 157 16.86 4.98 3.59
CA LEU A 157 16.35 3.80 2.87
C LEU A 157 14.82 3.81 2.79
N SER A 158 14.14 4.13 3.89
CA SER A 158 12.67 4.21 3.93
C SER A 158 12.12 5.32 3.04
N ILE A 159 12.80 6.48 2.99
CA ILE A 159 12.43 7.60 2.11
C ILE A 159 12.61 7.19 0.64
N SER A 160 13.77 6.61 0.28
CA SER A 160 14.02 6.13 -1.07
C SER A 160 12.98 5.10 -1.51
N ARG A 161 12.68 4.13 -0.64
CA ARG A 161 11.62 3.14 -0.83
C ARG A 161 10.28 3.80 -1.13
N ALA A 162 9.81 4.69 -0.24
CA ALA A 162 8.52 5.33 -0.38
C ALA A 162 8.41 6.19 -1.65
N SER A 163 9.47 6.94 -1.97
CA SER A 163 9.49 7.83 -3.14
C SER A 163 9.45 7.05 -4.46
N LEU A 164 10.31 6.04 -4.60
CA LEU A 164 10.35 5.22 -5.81
C LEU A 164 9.15 4.29 -5.93
N GLY A 165 8.63 3.78 -4.80
CA GLY A 165 7.38 3.03 -4.79
C GLY A 165 6.20 3.87 -5.27
N ALA A 166 6.05 5.11 -4.79
CA ALA A 166 5.02 6.03 -5.28
C ALA A 166 5.14 6.31 -6.79
N LEU A 167 6.37 6.47 -7.28
CA LEU A 167 6.63 6.60 -8.72
C LEU A 167 6.23 5.34 -9.49
N GLY A 168 6.47 4.15 -8.96
CA GLY A 168 6.03 2.88 -9.55
C GLY A 168 4.51 2.79 -9.69
N VAL A 169 3.77 3.11 -8.63
CA VAL A 169 2.29 3.20 -8.70
C VAL A 169 1.85 4.22 -9.74
N PHE A 170 2.46 5.40 -9.74
CA PHE A 170 2.13 6.46 -10.70
C PHE A 170 2.31 6.00 -12.15
N VAL A 171 3.44 5.40 -12.47
CA VAL A 171 3.74 4.93 -13.82
C VAL A 171 2.75 3.86 -14.27
N ILE A 172 2.52 2.82 -13.47
CA ILE A 172 1.65 1.73 -13.91
C ILE A 172 0.18 2.15 -13.97
N SER A 173 -0.30 2.93 -13.00
CA SER A 173 -1.70 3.38 -12.97
C SER A 173 -2.02 4.37 -14.08
N SER A 174 -1.02 5.11 -14.59
CA SER A 174 -1.22 6.09 -15.67
C SER A 174 -1.03 5.48 -17.06
N TYR A 175 -0.08 4.57 -17.22
CA TYR A 175 0.36 4.14 -18.57
C TYR A 175 -0.04 2.70 -18.93
N ALA A 176 -0.53 1.87 -17.98
CA ALA A 176 -0.90 0.49 -18.33
C ALA A 176 -2.00 0.41 -19.40
N PRO A 177 -3.08 1.21 -19.40
CA PRO A 177 -4.08 1.17 -20.47
C PRO A 177 -3.51 1.51 -21.85
N ASP A 178 -2.64 2.53 -21.94
CA ASP A 178 -1.97 2.90 -23.21
C ASP A 178 -1.12 1.75 -23.76
N LEU A 179 -0.41 1.04 -22.87
CA LEU A 179 0.39 -0.13 -23.25
C LEU A 179 -0.49 -1.29 -23.71
N VAL A 180 -1.60 -1.52 -23.03
CA VAL A 180 -2.59 -2.54 -23.42
C VAL A 180 -3.11 -2.27 -24.83
N GLU A 181 -3.45 -1.02 -25.12
CA GLU A 181 -3.95 -0.63 -26.45
C GLU A 181 -2.86 -0.80 -27.53
N LYS A 182 -1.63 -0.37 -27.26
CA LYS A 182 -0.48 -0.54 -28.16
C LYS A 182 -0.17 -2.01 -28.46
N PHE A 183 -0.42 -2.92 -27.53
CA PHE A 183 -0.23 -4.36 -27.72
C PHE A 183 -1.44 -5.08 -28.34
N GLY A 184 -2.43 -4.34 -28.85
CA GLY A 184 -3.58 -4.85 -29.60
C GLY A 184 -4.88 -4.96 -28.78
N GLY A 185 -4.90 -4.38 -27.57
CA GLY A 185 -6.12 -4.36 -26.74
C GLY A 185 -6.57 -5.74 -26.24
N GLY A 186 -7.73 -5.78 -25.58
CA GLY A 186 -8.35 -7.03 -25.13
C GLY A 186 -7.46 -7.91 -24.22
N PRO A 187 -7.80 -9.19 -24.04
CA PRO A 187 -7.05 -10.11 -23.16
C PRO A 187 -5.57 -10.24 -23.55
N ALA A 188 -5.27 -10.28 -24.85
CA ALA A 188 -3.89 -10.41 -25.34
C ALA A 188 -3.04 -9.16 -25.06
N GLY A 189 -3.63 -7.97 -25.15
CA GLY A 189 -2.97 -6.71 -24.82
C GLY A 189 -2.60 -6.66 -23.33
N TRP A 190 -3.49 -7.06 -22.44
CA TRP A 190 -3.23 -7.16 -21.00
C TRP A 190 -2.10 -8.15 -20.71
N GLN A 191 -2.16 -9.35 -21.28
CA GLN A 191 -1.13 -10.38 -21.08
C GLN A 191 0.26 -9.90 -21.51
N LYS A 192 0.38 -9.29 -22.70
CA LYS A 192 1.66 -8.75 -23.22
C LYS A 192 2.17 -7.59 -22.38
N THR A 193 1.30 -6.70 -21.92
CA THR A 193 1.64 -5.58 -21.03
C THR A 193 2.25 -6.10 -19.73
N PHE A 194 1.62 -7.09 -19.10
CA PHE A 194 2.11 -7.63 -17.84
C PHE A 194 3.31 -8.59 -18.00
N LEU A 195 3.51 -9.14 -19.19
CA LEU A 195 4.80 -9.78 -19.54
C LEU A 195 5.92 -8.73 -19.56
N LEU A 196 5.71 -7.58 -20.21
CA LEU A 196 6.69 -6.48 -20.22
C LEU A 196 6.97 -5.99 -18.78
N VAL A 197 5.93 -5.76 -17.97
CA VAL A 197 6.05 -5.37 -16.57
C VAL A 197 6.84 -6.41 -15.78
N GLY A 198 6.57 -7.69 -15.97
CA GLY A 198 7.32 -8.78 -15.33
C GLY A 198 8.80 -8.79 -15.73
N VAL A 199 9.12 -8.63 -17.02
CA VAL A 199 10.51 -8.57 -17.51
C VAL A 199 11.25 -7.35 -16.96
N VAL A 200 10.63 -6.17 -16.97
CA VAL A 200 11.20 -4.96 -16.35
C VAL A 200 11.44 -5.19 -14.86
N SER A 201 10.50 -5.83 -14.16
CA SER A 201 10.62 -6.16 -12.74
C SER A 201 11.79 -7.10 -12.46
N ILE A 202 12.08 -8.07 -13.34
CA ILE A 202 13.28 -8.93 -13.24
C ILE A 202 14.54 -8.07 -13.18
N VAL A 203 14.67 -7.15 -14.13
CA VAL A 203 15.85 -6.27 -14.23
C VAL A 203 16.00 -5.43 -12.96
N LEU A 204 14.91 -4.82 -12.49
CA LEU A 204 14.92 -3.97 -11.29
C LEU A 204 15.25 -4.75 -10.02
N PHE A 205 14.69 -5.95 -9.84
CA PHE A 205 15.02 -6.80 -8.70
C PHE A 205 16.45 -7.31 -8.73
N LEU A 206 16.99 -7.60 -9.92
CA LEU A 206 18.42 -7.95 -10.06
C LEU A 206 19.32 -6.76 -9.72
N ILE A 207 18.98 -5.53 -10.13
CA ILE A 207 19.69 -4.31 -9.71
C ILE A 207 19.63 -4.17 -8.18
N THR A 208 18.48 -4.39 -7.56
CA THR A 208 18.34 -4.37 -6.12
C THR A 208 19.19 -5.45 -5.45
N PHE A 209 19.17 -6.68 -5.97
CA PHE A 209 19.96 -7.80 -5.44
C PHE A 209 21.46 -7.54 -5.49
N TYR A 210 21.99 -7.04 -6.61
CA TYR A 210 23.43 -6.76 -6.76
C TYR A 210 23.85 -5.47 -6.06
N GLY A 211 22.99 -4.44 -6.05
CA GLY A 211 23.27 -3.14 -5.44
C GLY A 211 23.19 -3.15 -3.93
N CYS A 212 22.26 -3.88 -3.32
CA CYS A 212 22.09 -3.92 -1.87
C CYS A 212 22.95 -5.04 -1.25
N LYS A 213 23.68 -4.73 -0.16
CA LYS A 213 24.53 -5.68 0.54
C LYS A 213 24.12 -5.80 2.00
N GLU A 214 23.99 -7.04 2.49
CA GLU A 214 23.79 -7.31 3.91
C GLU A 214 25.14 -7.16 4.63
N ARG A 215 25.20 -6.23 5.61
CA ARG A 215 26.42 -5.92 6.38
C ARG A 215 26.29 -6.30 7.84
N VAL A 216 25.04 -6.35 8.33
CA VAL A 216 24.74 -6.65 9.73
C VAL A 216 24.38 -8.12 9.81
N GLY A 217 25.24 -8.91 10.43
CA GLY A 217 24.99 -10.34 10.64
C GLY A 217 23.83 -10.58 11.61
N SER A 218 23.13 -11.69 11.44
CA SER A 218 21.99 -12.12 12.26
C SER A 218 22.29 -12.20 13.78
N GLY A 219 23.55 -12.34 14.17
CA GLY A 219 23.97 -12.39 15.58
C GLY A 219 23.89 -11.07 16.35
N VAL A 220 23.76 -9.91 15.65
CA VAL A 220 23.66 -8.60 16.34
C VAL A 220 22.21 -8.27 16.69
N MET A 221 21.24 -8.89 16.03
CA MET A 221 19.82 -8.71 16.37
C MET A 221 19.40 -9.44 17.65
N GLU A 222 20.07 -10.54 18.00
CA GLU A 222 19.77 -11.25 19.25
C GLU A 222 20.19 -10.49 20.52
N GLN A 223 21.18 -9.58 20.42
CA GLN A 223 21.67 -8.85 21.60
C GLN A 223 20.97 -7.51 21.86
N LYS A 224 20.18 -6.95 20.90
CA LYS A 224 19.48 -5.67 21.09
C LYS A 224 17.96 -5.76 21.25
N THR A 225 17.37 -6.92 21.09
CA THR A 225 16.04 -7.19 21.64
C THR A 225 16.20 -7.50 23.13
N GLY A 226 16.52 -6.45 23.88
CA GLY A 226 16.40 -6.50 25.33
C GLY A 226 15.02 -7.00 25.69
N LYS A 227 14.97 -8.02 26.56
CA LYS A 227 13.79 -8.65 27.13
C LYS A 227 12.65 -8.77 26.10
N LYS A 228 12.48 -9.94 25.48
CA LYS A 228 11.19 -10.34 24.93
C LYS A 228 10.15 -9.93 25.96
N SER A 229 9.39 -8.88 25.69
CA SER A 229 8.21 -8.62 26.47
C SER A 229 7.34 -9.85 26.23
N SER A 230 7.23 -10.71 27.20
CA SER A 230 6.43 -11.94 27.18
C SER A 230 4.94 -11.60 27.22
N LEU A 231 4.55 -10.56 26.49
CA LEU A 231 3.14 -10.22 26.31
C LEU A 231 2.50 -11.32 25.51
N SER A 232 1.60 -12.04 26.15
CA SER A 232 0.70 -12.96 25.45
C SER A 232 -0.04 -12.17 24.35
N LEU A 233 -0.31 -12.83 23.20
CA LEU A 233 -1.08 -12.22 22.10
C LEU A 233 -2.38 -11.59 22.62
N LEU A 234 -3.08 -12.25 23.54
CA LEU A 234 -4.29 -11.71 24.16
C LEU A 234 -4.05 -10.43 24.98
N GLN A 235 -2.93 -10.36 25.70
CA GLN A 235 -2.56 -9.15 26.44
C GLN A 235 -2.20 -8.01 25.51
N GLY A 236 -1.45 -8.28 24.42
CA GLY A 236 -1.13 -7.30 23.38
C GLY A 236 -2.40 -6.71 22.75
N VAL A 237 -3.35 -7.56 22.36
CA VAL A 237 -4.64 -7.13 21.80
C VAL A 237 -5.42 -6.30 22.82
N LYS A 238 -5.47 -6.68 24.10
CA LYS A 238 -6.15 -5.93 25.15
C LYS A 238 -5.54 -4.53 25.35
N ILE A 239 -4.22 -4.43 25.34
CA ILE A 239 -3.49 -3.15 25.43
C ILE A 239 -3.83 -2.25 24.23
N LEU A 240 -3.89 -2.81 23.01
CA LEU A 240 -4.24 -2.05 21.82
C LEU A 240 -5.66 -1.47 21.90
N PHE A 241 -6.65 -2.29 22.24
CA PHE A 241 -8.05 -1.81 22.35
C PHE A 241 -8.26 -0.86 23.54
N ALA A 242 -7.43 -0.89 24.55
CA ALA A 242 -7.44 0.11 25.63
C ALA A 242 -6.91 1.48 25.18
N ASN A 243 -6.22 1.56 24.04
CA ASN A 243 -5.67 2.79 23.47
C ASN A 243 -6.62 3.42 22.46
N LYS A 244 -7.43 4.40 22.91
CA LYS A 244 -8.43 5.07 22.06
C LYS A 244 -7.84 5.72 20.80
N TYR A 245 -6.64 6.31 20.91
CA TYR A 245 -5.99 7.02 19.79
C TYR A 245 -5.44 6.04 18.77
N TRP A 246 -4.93 4.90 19.22
CA TRP A 246 -4.55 3.82 18.32
C TRP A 246 -5.74 3.29 17.52
N PHE A 247 -6.89 3.07 18.18
CA PHE A 247 -8.10 2.61 17.50
C PHE A 247 -8.59 3.61 16.44
N ILE A 248 -8.57 4.91 16.76
CA ILE A 248 -8.88 5.96 15.79
C ILE A 248 -7.94 5.88 14.59
N MET A 249 -6.62 5.72 14.82
CA MET A 249 -5.64 5.65 13.73
C MET A 249 -5.76 4.36 12.92
N LEU A 250 -6.15 3.24 13.53
CA LEU A 250 -6.48 2.01 12.81
C LEU A 250 -7.65 2.25 11.84
N MET A 251 -8.74 2.88 12.30
CA MET A 251 -9.89 3.20 11.46
C MET A 251 -9.52 4.18 10.34
N VAL A 252 -8.76 5.24 10.66
CA VAL A 252 -8.24 6.19 9.64
C VAL A 252 -7.41 5.45 8.59
N ASN A 253 -6.57 4.49 8.98
CA ASN A 253 -5.75 3.72 8.04
C ASN A 253 -6.58 2.78 7.15
N ILE A 254 -7.64 2.16 7.71
CA ILE A 254 -8.62 1.37 6.95
C ILE A 254 -9.31 2.24 5.90
N PHE A 255 -9.87 3.37 6.30
CA PHE A 255 -10.56 4.29 5.38
C PHE A 255 -9.61 4.92 4.35
N TYR A 256 -8.39 5.29 4.75
CA TYR A 256 -7.36 5.77 3.83
C TYR A 256 -7.06 4.75 2.73
N THR A 257 -6.89 3.48 3.10
CA THR A 257 -6.59 2.43 2.13
C THR A 257 -7.80 2.10 1.26
N ALA A 258 -9.00 2.13 1.83
CA ALA A 258 -10.24 2.04 1.07
C ALA A 258 -10.32 3.16 0.03
N MET A 259 -9.99 4.41 0.40
CA MET A 259 -9.97 5.55 -0.51
C MET A 259 -9.01 5.35 -1.69
N THR A 260 -7.79 4.86 -1.43
CA THR A 260 -6.83 4.60 -2.52
C THR A 260 -7.29 3.47 -3.44
N SER A 261 -7.98 2.46 -2.92
CA SER A 261 -8.56 1.38 -3.72
C SER A 261 -9.73 1.84 -4.59
N LEU A 262 -10.48 2.87 -4.16
CA LEU A 262 -11.54 3.47 -4.95
C LEU A 262 -11.04 4.19 -6.23
N TYR A 263 -9.73 4.44 -6.36
CA TYR A 263 -9.16 4.91 -7.63
C TYR A 263 -9.39 3.95 -8.80
N GLY A 264 -9.62 2.65 -8.54
CA GLY A 264 -10.03 1.70 -9.55
C GLY A 264 -11.33 2.09 -10.27
N MET A 265 -12.20 2.88 -9.63
CA MET A 265 -13.44 3.40 -10.25
C MET A 265 -13.18 4.43 -11.35
N ASN A 266 -11.99 5.06 -11.40
CA ASN A 266 -11.65 6.00 -12.46
C ASN A 266 -11.74 5.36 -13.85
N MET A 267 -11.32 4.09 -13.99
CA MET A 267 -11.38 3.37 -15.26
C MET A 267 -12.83 3.13 -15.72
N TYR A 268 -13.71 2.75 -14.79
CA TYR A 268 -15.14 2.58 -15.11
C TYR A 268 -15.80 3.91 -15.49
N PHE A 269 -15.48 4.97 -14.76
CA PHE A 269 -16.01 6.30 -15.04
C PHE A 269 -15.53 6.81 -16.41
N ALA A 270 -14.23 6.68 -16.72
CA ALA A 270 -13.66 7.07 -18.00
C ALA A 270 -14.32 6.29 -19.15
N LYS A 271 -14.37 4.96 -19.05
CA LYS A 271 -14.88 4.10 -20.12
C LYS A 271 -16.37 4.27 -20.38
N TYR A 272 -17.20 4.30 -19.32
CA TYR A 272 -18.66 4.24 -19.47
C TYR A 272 -19.37 5.59 -19.35
N VAL A 273 -18.88 6.50 -18.49
CA VAL A 273 -19.51 7.82 -18.31
C VAL A 273 -18.92 8.83 -19.29
N MET A 274 -17.58 8.86 -19.42
CA MET A 274 -16.88 9.73 -20.37
C MET A 274 -16.80 9.16 -21.78
N GLN A 275 -17.17 7.87 -21.97
CA GLN A 275 -17.14 7.13 -23.22
C GLN A 275 -15.76 7.03 -23.90
N ASP A 276 -14.69 7.30 -23.15
CA ASP A 276 -13.32 7.17 -23.62
C ASP A 276 -12.40 6.74 -22.47
N ALA A 277 -11.89 5.52 -22.55
CA ALA A 277 -10.97 4.95 -21.58
C ALA A 277 -9.65 5.73 -21.46
N GLY A 278 -9.25 6.48 -22.51
CA GLY A 278 -8.04 7.31 -22.52
C GLY A 278 -8.02 8.39 -21.43
N TYR A 279 -9.19 8.90 -21.02
CA TYR A 279 -9.26 9.86 -19.91
C TYR A 279 -8.77 9.30 -18.58
N ASN A 280 -8.82 7.98 -18.38
CA ASN A 280 -8.33 7.35 -17.15
C ASN A 280 -6.88 7.73 -16.85
N LYS A 281 -6.02 7.82 -17.87
CA LYS A 281 -4.62 8.24 -17.73
C LYS A 281 -4.51 9.59 -17.04
N THR A 282 -5.16 10.62 -17.59
CA THR A 282 -5.13 11.99 -17.04
C THR A 282 -5.77 12.04 -15.66
N MET A 283 -6.86 11.30 -15.42
CA MET A 283 -7.52 11.19 -14.12
C MET A 283 -6.58 10.59 -13.07
N MET A 284 -5.86 9.52 -13.41
CA MET A 284 -4.86 8.91 -12.53
C MET A 284 -3.67 9.84 -12.31
N MET A 285 -3.17 10.50 -13.36
CA MET A 285 -2.08 11.48 -13.22
C MET A 285 -2.46 12.62 -12.27
N CYS A 286 -3.63 13.22 -12.42
CA CYS A 286 -4.12 14.27 -11.52
C CYS A 286 -4.24 13.79 -10.07
N SER A 287 -4.76 12.57 -9.86
CA SER A 287 -4.97 12.03 -8.52
C SER A 287 -3.65 11.63 -7.84
N THR A 288 -2.67 11.07 -8.57
CA THR A 288 -1.44 10.50 -7.99
C THR A 288 -0.29 11.49 -7.97
N PHE A 289 -0.23 12.47 -8.88
CA PHE A 289 0.80 13.49 -8.91
C PHE A 289 0.87 14.29 -7.60
N ALA A 290 -0.28 14.64 -7.05
CA ALA A 290 -0.38 15.28 -5.75
C ALA A 290 0.25 14.43 -4.63
N SER A 291 0.15 13.11 -4.71
CA SER A 291 0.70 12.19 -3.71
C SER A 291 2.24 12.20 -3.66
N ILE A 292 2.89 12.65 -4.72
CA ILE A 292 4.35 12.76 -4.79
C ILE A 292 4.81 14.14 -4.28
N LEU A 293 4.17 15.21 -4.74
CA LEU A 293 4.61 16.59 -4.45
C LEU A 293 4.20 17.08 -3.06
N VAL A 294 2.97 16.80 -2.66
CA VAL A 294 2.39 17.36 -1.44
C VAL A 294 3.17 16.97 -0.17
N PRO A 295 3.59 15.71 0.05
CA PRO A 295 4.36 15.37 1.24
C PRO A 295 5.66 16.17 1.41
N LEU A 296 6.34 16.50 0.29
CA LEU A 296 7.57 17.30 0.33
C LEU A 296 7.30 18.74 0.77
N LEU A 297 6.19 19.32 0.34
CA LEU A 297 5.78 20.68 0.68
C LEU A 297 5.18 20.79 2.10
N LEU A 298 4.71 19.69 2.65
CA LEU A 298 4.03 19.66 3.94
C LEU A 298 4.96 19.74 5.16
N ILE A 299 6.25 19.46 5.03
CA ILE A 299 7.18 19.43 6.16
C ILE A 299 7.09 20.72 7.00
N PRO A 300 7.24 21.96 6.43
CA PRO A 300 7.13 23.19 7.21
C PRO A 300 5.71 23.45 7.73
N VAL A 301 4.69 22.96 7.04
CA VAL A 301 3.30 23.16 7.43
C VAL A 301 2.96 22.28 8.64
N VAL A 302 3.40 21.01 8.63
CA VAL A 302 3.21 20.08 9.76
C VAL A 302 3.87 20.62 11.03
N GLN A 303 5.06 21.23 10.91
CA GLN A 303 5.74 21.83 12.05
C GLN A 303 4.99 23.02 12.67
N LYS A 304 4.25 23.79 11.84
CA LYS A 304 3.52 24.98 12.30
C LYS A 304 2.14 24.68 12.88
N ILE A 305 1.37 23.80 12.24
CA ILE A 305 -0.04 23.58 12.60
C ILE A 305 -0.34 22.21 13.19
N GLY A 306 0.68 21.32 13.26
CA GLY A 306 0.58 19.97 13.82
C GLY A 306 0.05 18.93 12.82
N LYS A 307 0.36 17.66 13.11
CA LYS A 307 0.03 16.51 12.23
C LYS A 307 -1.48 16.34 12.04
N ARG A 308 -2.24 16.43 13.15
CA ARG A 308 -3.70 16.30 13.14
C ARG A 308 -4.39 17.35 12.27
N ASN A 309 -4.00 18.61 12.40
CA ASN A 309 -4.64 19.70 11.67
C ASN A 309 -4.34 19.62 10.17
N VAL A 310 -3.14 19.19 9.79
CA VAL A 310 -2.80 18.87 8.39
C VAL A 310 -3.66 17.73 7.86
N ALA A 311 -3.82 16.64 8.62
CA ALA A 311 -4.70 15.53 8.21
C ALA A 311 -6.18 15.95 8.14
N LEU A 312 -6.64 16.81 9.06
CA LEU A 312 -8.02 17.25 9.15
C LEU A 312 -8.38 18.20 8.01
N TYR A 313 -7.67 19.33 7.89
CA TYR A 313 -8.00 20.40 6.92
C TYR A 313 -7.41 20.09 5.54
N GLY A 314 -6.11 19.77 5.47
CA GLY A 314 -5.44 19.43 4.24
C GLY A 314 -5.81 18.04 3.72
N GLY A 315 -6.07 17.08 4.61
CA GLY A 315 -6.45 15.73 4.25
C GLY A 315 -7.94 15.61 3.95
N ALA A 316 -8.74 15.45 4.98
CA ALA A 316 -10.17 15.22 4.83
C ALA A 316 -10.91 16.44 4.24
N GLY A 317 -10.56 17.67 4.66
CA GLY A 317 -11.20 18.90 4.15
C GLY A 317 -10.98 19.11 2.66
N MET A 318 -9.75 19.05 2.17
CA MET A 318 -9.47 19.19 0.71
C MET A 318 -10.02 18.00 -0.07
N GLY A 319 -9.98 16.78 0.49
CA GLY A 319 -10.60 15.62 -0.13
C GLY A 319 -12.10 15.78 -0.34
N ILE A 320 -12.82 16.28 0.66
CA ILE A 320 -14.25 16.61 0.57
C ILE A 320 -14.50 17.71 -0.45
N ALA A 321 -13.71 18.80 -0.41
CA ALA A 321 -13.85 19.90 -1.38
C ALA A 321 -13.64 19.41 -2.82
N GLY A 322 -12.61 18.59 -3.06
CA GLY A 322 -12.37 17.99 -4.37
C GLY A 322 -13.52 17.09 -4.81
N GLN A 323 -14.10 16.32 -3.89
CA GLN A 323 -15.22 15.44 -4.20
C GLN A 323 -16.51 16.22 -4.49
N ILE A 324 -16.75 17.33 -3.81
CA ILE A 324 -17.87 18.23 -4.10
C ILE A 324 -17.73 18.83 -5.51
N VAL A 325 -16.52 19.29 -5.88
CA VAL A 325 -16.25 19.79 -7.23
C VAL A 325 -16.54 18.71 -8.29
N LEU A 326 -16.12 17.46 -8.03
CA LEU A 326 -16.42 16.34 -8.93
C LEU A 326 -17.92 16.09 -9.07
N ILE A 327 -18.67 16.08 -7.97
CA ILE A 327 -20.13 15.87 -7.98
C ILE A 327 -20.85 16.94 -8.82
N LEU A 328 -20.41 18.19 -8.68
CA LEU A 328 -21.10 19.31 -9.30
C LEU A 328 -20.71 19.51 -10.78
N PHE A 329 -19.45 19.25 -11.13
CA PHE A 329 -18.89 19.74 -12.40
C PHE A 329 -18.19 18.69 -13.27
N ALA A 330 -18.00 17.44 -12.81
CA ALA A 330 -17.19 16.47 -13.55
C ALA A 330 -17.74 16.14 -14.94
N GLU A 331 -19.05 16.09 -15.11
CA GLU A 331 -19.71 15.79 -16.40
C GLU A 331 -19.93 17.06 -17.24
N GLN A 332 -19.71 18.26 -16.69
CA GLN A 332 -19.93 19.54 -17.36
C GLN A 332 -18.63 20.19 -17.89
N SER A 333 -17.52 20.01 -17.16
CA SER A 333 -16.25 20.66 -17.49
C SER A 333 -15.06 19.75 -17.15
N MET A 334 -14.27 19.38 -18.17
CA MET A 334 -13.03 18.62 -18.01
C MET A 334 -12.04 19.30 -17.07
N GLY A 335 -11.90 20.64 -17.17
CA GLY A 335 -10.96 21.40 -16.34
C GLY A 335 -11.34 21.33 -14.86
N LEU A 336 -12.62 21.49 -14.52
CA LEU A 336 -13.11 21.38 -13.14
C LEU A 336 -13.04 19.93 -12.64
N MET A 337 -13.27 18.95 -13.50
CA MET A 337 -13.06 17.53 -13.14
C MET A 337 -11.61 17.28 -12.73
N TYR A 338 -10.63 17.72 -13.53
CA TYR A 338 -9.22 17.55 -13.18
C TYR A 338 -8.84 18.30 -11.90
N LEU A 339 -9.36 19.52 -11.71
CA LEU A 339 -9.17 20.28 -10.47
C LEU A 339 -9.71 19.50 -9.24
N GLY A 340 -10.91 18.94 -9.35
CA GLY A 340 -11.50 18.09 -8.30
C GLY A 340 -10.64 16.86 -7.98
N LEU A 341 -10.09 16.21 -9.02
CA LEU A 341 -9.19 15.07 -8.87
C LEU A 341 -7.86 15.44 -8.20
N ILE A 342 -7.31 16.62 -8.51
CA ILE A 342 -6.10 17.17 -7.87
C ILE A 342 -6.39 17.41 -6.38
N PHE A 343 -7.49 18.06 -6.03
CA PHE A 343 -7.86 18.31 -4.63
C PHE A 343 -8.10 16.99 -3.87
N ARG A 344 -8.76 16.02 -4.49
CA ARG A 344 -8.90 14.67 -3.93
C ARG A 344 -7.54 14.01 -3.69
N GLY A 345 -6.62 14.11 -4.64
CA GLY A 345 -5.25 13.60 -4.52
C GLY A 345 -4.45 14.30 -3.42
N MET A 346 -4.57 15.63 -3.30
CA MET A 346 -3.94 16.40 -2.20
C MET A 346 -4.48 15.94 -0.84
N GLY A 347 -5.78 15.69 -0.75
CA GLY A 347 -6.40 15.15 0.46
C GLY A 347 -5.78 13.82 0.89
N VAL A 348 -5.66 12.87 -0.04
CA VAL A 348 -5.01 11.57 0.20
C VAL A 348 -3.54 11.74 0.58
N ALA A 349 -2.81 12.64 -0.08
CA ALA A 349 -1.40 12.90 0.19
C ALA A 349 -1.15 13.46 1.59
N CYS A 350 -1.98 14.41 2.07
CA CYS A 350 -1.88 14.96 3.42
C CYS A 350 -2.10 13.90 4.50
N ILE A 351 -3.10 13.02 4.33
CA ILE A 351 -3.34 11.91 5.25
C ILE A 351 -2.15 10.94 5.22
N SER A 352 -1.64 10.60 4.05
CA SER A 352 -0.49 9.70 3.89
C SER A 352 0.75 10.20 4.61
N ALA A 353 1.06 11.49 4.49
CA ALA A 353 2.22 12.13 5.09
C ALA A 353 2.18 12.16 6.63
N THR A 354 0.99 12.26 7.20
CA THR A 354 0.82 12.46 8.65
C THR A 354 0.48 11.19 9.43
N LYS A 355 -0.17 10.20 8.79
CA LYS A 355 -0.71 9.01 9.46
C LYS A 355 0.33 8.20 10.26
N PHE A 356 1.53 7.97 9.70
CA PHE A 356 2.56 7.19 10.39
C PHE A 356 3.10 7.92 11.62
N GLY A 357 3.25 9.25 11.55
CA GLY A 357 3.61 10.05 12.70
C GLY A 357 2.55 10.01 13.80
N MET A 358 1.26 10.06 13.44
CA MET A 358 0.16 9.96 14.40
C MET A 358 0.02 8.55 15.00
N ILE A 359 0.34 7.50 14.23
CA ILE A 359 0.42 6.12 14.75
C ILE A 359 1.55 6.01 15.76
N ALA A 360 2.73 6.58 15.49
CA ALA A 360 3.85 6.60 16.43
C ALA A 360 3.47 7.32 17.74
N ASP A 361 2.84 8.50 17.66
CA ASP A 361 2.39 9.24 18.85
C ASP A 361 1.39 8.42 19.69
N SER A 362 0.58 7.57 19.06
CA SER A 362 -0.33 6.68 19.77
C SER A 362 0.37 5.57 20.58
N ILE A 363 1.62 5.19 20.21
CA ILE A 363 2.43 4.24 20.99
C ILE A 363 2.79 4.85 22.34
N GLU A 364 3.21 6.10 22.35
CA GLU A 364 3.60 6.82 23.56
C GLU A 364 2.42 7.06 24.48
N TYR A 365 1.24 7.37 23.93
CA TYR A 365 0.01 7.39 24.73
C TYR A 365 -0.34 6.01 25.32
N GLY A 366 -0.11 4.93 24.57
CA GLY A 366 -0.31 3.56 25.06
C GLY A 366 0.61 3.25 26.24
N GLU A 367 1.89 3.59 26.12
CA GLU A 367 2.89 3.44 27.19
C GLU A 367 2.55 4.28 28.41
N TYR A 368 2.14 5.54 28.23
CA TYR A 368 1.69 6.41 29.30
C TYR A 368 0.54 5.78 30.11
N LYS A 369 -0.45 5.20 29.42
CA LYS A 369 -1.65 4.66 30.03
C LYS A 369 -1.46 3.27 30.66
N THR A 370 -0.65 2.41 30.04
CA THR A 370 -0.51 0.99 30.43
C THR A 370 0.81 0.66 31.10
N GLY A 371 1.79 1.57 31.05
CA GLY A 371 3.17 1.32 31.51
C GLY A 371 3.94 0.35 30.60
N THR A 372 3.38 -0.08 29.48
CA THR A 372 4.01 -1.06 28.59
C THR A 372 4.10 -0.51 27.17
N ARG A 373 5.30 -0.51 26.61
CA ARG A 373 5.55 -0.08 25.24
C ARG A 373 5.30 -1.25 24.27
N ALA A 374 4.32 -1.12 23.39
CA ALA A 374 3.84 -2.18 22.50
C ALA A 374 3.98 -1.82 21.01
N GLU A 375 5.15 -1.30 20.58
CA GLU A 375 5.40 -0.83 19.22
C GLU A 375 5.08 -1.88 18.15
N GLY A 376 5.60 -3.09 18.32
CA GLY A 376 5.40 -4.17 17.35
C GLY A 376 3.93 -4.49 17.11
N PHE A 377 3.11 -4.51 18.17
CA PHE A 377 1.68 -4.74 18.06
C PHE A 377 0.96 -3.59 17.34
N VAL A 378 1.33 -2.34 17.61
CA VAL A 378 0.71 -1.15 17.00
C VAL A 378 0.97 -1.14 15.49
N TYR A 379 2.21 -1.35 15.05
CA TYR A 379 2.53 -1.36 13.62
C TYR A 379 1.97 -2.58 12.89
N SER A 380 1.97 -3.77 13.51
CA SER A 380 1.36 -4.96 12.93
C SER A 380 -0.13 -4.78 12.70
N ALA A 381 -0.83 -4.19 13.65
CA ALA A 381 -2.25 -3.90 13.50
C ALA A 381 -2.53 -2.79 12.48
N ALA A 382 -1.65 -1.79 12.36
CA ALA A 382 -1.75 -0.80 11.28
C ALA A 382 -1.59 -1.45 9.89
N SER A 383 -0.67 -2.41 9.74
CA SER A 383 -0.53 -3.19 8.51
C SER A 383 -1.78 -4.03 8.21
N LEU A 384 -2.39 -4.66 9.22
CA LEU A 384 -3.66 -5.35 9.07
C LEU A 384 -4.76 -4.39 8.58
N GLY A 385 -4.81 -3.16 9.11
CA GLY A 385 -5.73 -2.12 8.68
C GLY A 385 -5.65 -1.81 7.17
N VAL A 386 -4.43 -1.78 6.61
CA VAL A 386 -4.22 -1.59 5.16
C VAL A 386 -4.88 -2.73 4.36
N ARG A 387 -4.71 -3.97 4.79
CA ARG A 387 -5.29 -5.13 4.10
C ARG A 387 -6.80 -5.16 4.19
N VAL A 388 -7.34 -4.93 5.39
CA VAL A 388 -8.79 -4.87 5.62
C VAL A 388 -9.42 -3.74 4.79
N GLY A 389 -8.82 -2.55 4.77
CA GLY A 389 -9.32 -1.41 4.00
C GLY A 389 -9.37 -1.70 2.49
N SER A 390 -8.32 -2.27 1.93
CA SER A 390 -8.30 -2.62 0.50
C SER A 390 -9.26 -3.75 0.15
N ALA A 391 -9.42 -4.74 1.03
CA ALA A 391 -10.35 -5.84 0.87
C ALA A 391 -11.80 -5.36 0.83
N LEU A 392 -12.19 -4.56 1.84
CA LEU A 392 -13.54 -3.98 1.94
C LEU A 392 -13.86 -3.10 0.73
N ALA A 393 -12.92 -2.24 0.30
CA ALA A 393 -13.16 -1.39 -0.86
C ALA A 393 -13.38 -2.21 -2.14
N SER A 394 -12.53 -3.21 -2.40
CA SER A 394 -12.68 -4.07 -3.58
C SER A 394 -14.00 -4.85 -3.55
N ALA A 395 -14.40 -5.36 -2.38
CA ALA A 395 -15.67 -6.04 -2.21
C ALA A 395 -16.86 -5.10 -2.43
N VAL A 396 -16.84 -3.90 -1.83
CA VAL A 396 -17.91 -2.90 -1.98
C VAL A 396 -18.05 -2.47 -3.43
N ILE A 397 -16.94 -2.23 -4.14
CA ILE A 397 -16.98 -1.93 -5.59
C ILE A 397 -17.71 -3.05 -6.32
N GLY A 398 -17.30 -4.31 -6.14
CA GLY A 398 -17.90 -5.44 -6.84
C GLY A 398 -19.36 -5.65 -6.48
N TRP A 399 -19.72 -5.57 -5.21
CA TRP A 399 -21.11 -5.77 -4.75
C TRP A 399 -22.05 -4.65 -5.19
N VAL A 400 -21.60 -3.39 -5.12
CA VAL A 400 -22.44 -2.27 -5.58
C VAL A 400 -22.64 -2.34 -7.08
N LEU A 401 -21.58 -2.54 -7.87
CA LEU A 401 -21.70 -2.70 -9.32
C LEU A 401 -22.63 -3.88 -9.67
N GLY A 402 -22.47 -5.02 -8.99
CA GLY A 402 -23.33 -6.19 -9.18
C GLY A 402 -24.80 -5.92 -8.82
N ALA A 403 -25.07 -5.25 -7.69
CA ALA A 403 -26.42 -4.89 -7.25
C ALA A 403 -27.13 -3.93 -8.22
N TYR A 404 -26.38 -3.06 -8.89
CA TYR A 404 -26.89 -2.15 -9.91
C TYR A 404 -26.95 -2.77 -11.32
N GLY A 405 -26.69 -4.08 -11.44
CA GLY A 405 -26.83 -4.82 -12.71
C GLY A 405 -25.72 -4.52 -13.72
N TYR A 406 -24.52 -4.18 -13.24
CA TYR A 406 -23.35 -4.00 -14.10
C TYR A 406 -22.96 -5.34 -14.76
N ASP A 407 -22.80 -5.35 -16.08
CA ASP A 407 -22.32 -6.49 -16.86
C ASP A 407 -21.17 -6.08 -17.79
N GLY A 408 -19.95 -6.52 -17.49
CA GLY A 408 -18.76 -6.22 -18.28
C GLY A 408 -18.77 -6.75 -19.72
N LYS A 409 -19.72 -7.65 -20.08
CA LYS A 409 -19.90 -8.15 -21.43
C LYS A 409 -20.58 -7.13 -22.35
N LEU A 410 -21.27 -6.14 -21.77
CA LEU A 410 -22.02 -5.14 -22.53
C LEU A 410 -21.12 -3.92 -22.86
N ALA A 411 -21.11 -3.54 -24.13
CA ALA A 411 -20.42 -2.32 -24.56
C ALA A 411 -21.12 -1.05 -24.03
N VAL A 412 -22.46 -1.10 -23.92
CA VAL A 412 -23.29 -0.03 -23.35
C VAL A 412 -23.99 -0.57 -22.13
N GLN A 413 -23.79 0.09 -21.00
CA GLN A 413 -24.37 -0.31 -19.72
C GLN A 413 -25.81 0.21 -19.58
N SER A 414 -26.61 -0.48 -18.77
CA SER A 414 -27.95 -0.01 -18.40
C SER A 414 -27.89 1.30 -17.61
N GLU A 415 -28.97 2.08 -17.61
CA GLU A 415 -29.05 3.31 -16.78
C GLU A 415 -28.87 3.03 -15.31
N THR A 416 -29.31 1.88 -14.82
CA THR A 416 -29.12 1.47 -13.43
C THR A 416 -27.63 1.20 -13.13
N ALA A 417 -26.93 0.49 -14.02
CA ALA A 417 -25.48 0.25 -13.88
C ALA A 417 -24.68 1.57 -13.93
N MET A 418 -25.08 2.49 -14.82
CA MET A 418 -24.48 3.83 -14.88
C MET A 418 -24.67 4.62 -13.59
N LYS A 419 -25.84 4.52 -12.94
CA LYS A 419 -26.05 5.10 -11.59
C LYS A 419 -25.14 4.47 -10.55
N GLY A 420 -24.92 3.15 -10.58
CA GLY A 420 -23.98 2.45 -9.71
C GLY A 420 -22.55 2.97 -9.85
N ILE A 421 -22.08 3.14 -11.10
CA ILE A 421 -20.74 3.70 -11.38
C ILE A 421 -20.61 5.13 -10.83
N ARG A 422 -21.62 5.99 -11.06
CA ARG A 422 -21.63 7.36 -10.53
C ARG A 422 -21.65 7.40 -9.00
N ILE A 423 -22.42 6.55 -8.35
CA ILE A 423 -22.46 6.44 -6.89
C ILE A 423 -21.08 6.07 -6.35
N MET A 424 -20.42 5.08 -6.92
CA MET A 424 -19.10 4.64 -6.47
C MET A 424 -18.00 5.65 -6.78
N PHE A 425 -18.13 6.44 -7.85
CA PHE A 425 -17.14 7.47 -8.19
C PHE A 425 -17.32 8.76 -7.39
N TYR A 426 -18.56 9.19 -7.16
CA TYR A 426 -18.86 10.46 -6.52
C TYR A 426 -19.08 10.35 -5.00
N TYR A 427 -19.94 9.43 -4.58
CA TYR A 427 -20.42 9.41 -3.19
C TYR A 427 -19.62 8.49 -2.26
N ALA A 428 -19.07 7.39 -2.77
CA ALA A 428 -18.28 6.49 -1.95
C ALA A 428 -16.99 7.18 -1.43
N PRO A 429 -16.18 7.89 -2.25
CA PRO A 429 -15.04 8.64 -1.75
C PRO A 429 -15.44 9.77 -0.79
N LEU A 430 -16.57 10.45 -1.04
CA LEU A 430 -17.08 11.49 -0.14
C LEU A 430 -17.39 10.93 1.24
N ALA A 431 -18.10 9.80 1.30
CA ALA A 431 -18.42 9.13 2.56
C ALA A 431 -17.16 8.72 3.33
N VAL A 432 -16.14 8.22 2.63
CA VAL A 432 -14.84 7.86 3.22
C VAL A 432 -14.13 9.09 3.80
N PHE A 433 -14.07 10.21 3.09
CA PHE A 433 -13.46 11.43 3.61
C PHE A 433 -14.23 12.02 4.81
N ILE A 434 -15.57 11.96 4.79
CA ILE A 434 -16.41 12.38 5.93
C ILE A 434 -16.13 11.48 7.14
N ALA A 435 -16.01 10.17 6.95
CA ALA A 435 -15.66 9.25 8.02
C ALA A 435 -14.26 9.55 8.62
N ILE A 436 -13.27 9.81 7.76
CA ILE A 436 -11.92 10.22 8.20
C ILE A 436 -11.98 11.55 8.96
N LEU A 437 -12.74 12.53 8.45
CA LEU A 437 -12.95 13.82 9.12
C LEU A 437 -13.52 13.63 10.52
N ALA A 438 -14.60 12.85 10.65
CA ALA A 438 -15.23 12.55 11.91
C ALA A 438 -14.25 11.90 12.91
N LEU A 439 -13.49 10.90 12.48
CA LEU A 439 -12.48 10.24 13.30
C LEU A 439 -11.38 11.21 13.78
N LEU A 440 -10.89 12.07 12.89
CA LEU A 440 -9.85 13.05 13.22
C LEU A 440 -10.34 14.16 14.15
N LEU A 441 -11.64 14.47 14.18
CA LEU A 441 -12.21 15.38 15.16
C LEU A 441 -12.09 14.84 16.60
N PHE A 442 -12.20 13.52 16.78
CA PHE A 442 -12.00 12.85 18.06
C PHE A 442 -10.53 12.64 18.44
N TYR A 443 -9.60 12.77 17.49
CA TYR A 443 -8.16 12.65 17.77
C TYR A 443 -7.65 13.95 18.38
N LYS A 444 -7.43 13.98 19.70
CA LYS A 444 -6.98 15.17 20.44
C LYS A 444 -5.55 15.04 21.00
N LEU A 445 -4.84 13.98 20.64
CA LEU A 445 -3.54 13.65 21.20
C LEU A 445 -2.49 14.76 21.01
N ASP A 446 -2.49 15.48 19.89
CA ASP A 446 -1.55 16.59 19.64
C ASP A 446 -1.56 17.65 20.75
N ARG A 447 -2.70 17.84 21.45
CA ARG A 447 -2.81 18.81 22.55
C ARG A 447 -2.30 18.29 23.88
N GLU A 448 -2.38 16.97 24.07
CA GLU A 448 -2.01 16.28 25.30
C GLU A 448 -0.55 15.79 25.25
N TYR A 449 0.06 15.76 24.04
CA TYR A 449 1.31 15.08 23.75
C TYR A 449 2.49 15.56 24.58
N ASP A 450 2.70 16.89 24.68
CA ASP A 450 3.83 17.46 25.44
C ASP A 450 3.74 17.13 26.93
N GLY A 451 2.53 17.09 27.49
CA GLY A 451 2.28 16.68 28.88
C GLY A 451 2.59 15.20 29.10
N ILE A 452 2.19 14.35 28.15
CA ILE A 452 2.44 12.90 28.20
C ILE A 452 3.95 12.62 28.15
N MET A 453 4.67 13.28 27.23
CA MET A 453 6.11 13.10 27.09
C MET A 453 6.88 13.49 28.34
N LYS A 454 6.52 14.59 29.00
CA LYS A 454 7.17 14.99 30.27
C LYS A 454 7.02 13.91 31.34
N VAL A 455 5.83 13.31 31.47
CA VAL A 455 5.60 12.25 32.47
C VAL A 455 6.37 10.96 32.10
N LEU A 456 6.44 10.63 30.81
CA LEU A 456 7.22 9.48 30.36
C LEU A 456 8.72 9.66 30.58
N ASP A 457 9.26 10.85 30.30
CA ASP A 457 10.66 11.18 30.52
C ASP A 457 11.04 11.10 32.01
N GLU A 458 10.15 11.57 32.90
CA GLU A 458 10.34 11.43 34.35
C GLU A 458 10.33 9.96 34.78
N ARG A 459 9.38 9.16 34.29
CA ARG A 459 9.33 7.71 34.58
C ARG A 459 10.60 6.98 34.11
N HIS A 460 11.08 7.30 32.90
CA HIS A 460 12.30 6.67 32.36
C HIS A 460 13.53 7.03 33.17
N LYS A 461 13.67 8.31 33.59
CA LYS A 461 14.77 8.75 34.48
C LYS A 461 14.75 8.05 35.84
N LEU A 462 13.58 7.92 36.44
CA LEU A 462 13.43 7.19 37.72
C LEU A 462 13.77 5.70 37.58
N ALA A 463 13.36 5.08 36.47
CA ALA A 463 13.71 3.68 36.20
C ALA A 463 15.19 3.47 35.92
N GLU A 464 15.87 4.40 35.26
CA GLU A 464 17.34 4.40 35.10
C GLU A 464 18.09 4.55 36.43
N GLN A 465 17.62 5.44 37.30
CA GLN A 465 18.20 5.64 38.65
C GLN A 465 18.00 4.42 39.58
N ALA A 466 16.89 3.69 39.43
CA ALA A 466 16.60 2.49 40.20
C ALA A 466 17.41 1.25 39.73
N ASN A 467 17.93 1.27 38.49
CA ASN A 467 18.77 0.21 37.93
C ASN A 467 20.28 0.51 37.95
N ALA A 468 20.68 1.72 38.34
CA ALA A 468 22.06 2.16 38.58
C ALA A 468 22.45 1.99 40.04
#